data_b051df184826db300939134564df4c50
#
_entry.id   b051df184826db300939134564df4c50
#
_cell.length_a   1.000
_cell.length_b   1.000
_cell.length_c   1.000
_cell.angle_alpha   90.00
_cell.angle_beta   90.00
_cell.angle_gamma   90.00
#
_symmetry.space_group_name_H-M   'P 1'
#
loop_
_entity.id
_entity.type
_entity.pdbx_description
1 polymer ?
#
loop_
_entity_poly.entity_id
_entity_poly.type
_entity_poly.pdbx_seq_one_letter_code
_entity_poly.pdbx_strand_id
1 'polypeptide(L)' 'MEAKILPRSLRSQDGSPTDARQVRSRKALTGALLVLLGEMPFDQVTIREITARAGTGYATFFRHYPDKEALLGDV' A
#
# COMPACT_ATOMS: atom_id res chain seq x y z
N MET A 1 -21.91 -26.90 -14.40
CA MET A 1 -21.31 -26.68 -14.20
C MET A 1 -20.64 -26.43 -14.19
N GLU A 2 -20.39 -25.92 -14.20
CA GLU A 2 -19.57 -25.46 -14.25
C GLU A 2 -19.12 -24.80 -14.05
N ALA A 3 -19.44 -24.40 -14.21
CA ALA A 3 -18.92 -23.64 -14.18
C ALA A 3 -18.58 -23.29 -13.57
N LYS A 4 -18.67 -23.18 -13.19
CA LYS A 4 -18.18 -22.72 -12.60
C LYS A 4 -17.37 -22.47 -12.54
N ILE A 5 -17.24 -22.34 -12.89
CA ILE A 5 -16.45 -21.96 -12.86
C ILE A 5 -16.10 -21.11 -13.07
N LEU A 6 -16.32 -20.58 -13.34
CA LEU A 6 -15.93 -19.67 -13.59
C LEU A 6 -15.43 -18.99 -12.95
N PRO A 7 -15.74 -18.90 -12.93
CA PRO A 7 -15.29 -17.81 -12.26
C PRO A 7 -13.91 -17.78 -11.96
N ARG A 8 -13.26 -18.66 -12.03
CA ARG A 8 -12.02 -18.57 -11.81
C ARG A 8 -11.29 -17.81 -12.72
N SER A 9 -11.70 -17.73 -13.82
CA SER A 9 -11.03 -16.94 -14.76
C SER A 9 -11.16 -15.53 -14.44
N LEU A 10 -12.23 -15.12 -13.88
CA LEU A 10 -12.35 -13.79 -13.50
C LEU A 10 -11.34 -13.45 -12.53
N ARG A 11 -11.07 -14.29 -11.64
CA ARG A 11 -10.15 -13.99 -10.70
C ARG A 11 -8.85 -13.84 -11.26
N SER A 12 -8.55 -14.52 -12.28
CA SER A 12 -7.26 -14.43 -12.76
C SER A 12 -6.89 -13.11 -13.24
N GLN A 13 -7.82 -12.33 -13.78
CA GLN A 13 -7.45 -11.08 -14.21
C GLN A 13 -7.25 -10.18 -13.11
N ASP A 14 -7.93 -10.41 -12.05
CA ASP A 14 -7.70 -9.52 -11.03
C ASP A 14 -6.54 -9.95 -10.36
N GLY A 15 -6.11 -11.08 -10.56
CA GLY A 15 -5.16 -11.55 -9.76
C GLY A 15 -3.76 -11.48 -10.18
N SER A 16 -3.42 -10.56 -11.00
CA SER A 16 -2.06 -10.39 -11.36
C SER A 16 -1.26 -10.24 -10.08
N PRO A 17 -0.21 -11.03 -9.87
CA PRO A 17 0.57 -10.92 -8.65
C PRO A 17 1.13 -9.54 -8.43
N THR A 18 1.47 -8.85 -9.51
CA THR A 18 2.00 -7.50 -9.41
C THR A 18 0.95 -6.55 -8.89
N ASP A 19 -0.27 -6.64 -9.41
CA ASP A 19 -1.33 -5.77 -8.95
C ASP A 19 -1.67 -6.02 -7.51
N ALA A 20 -1.76 -7.27 -7.10
CA ALA A 20 -2.08 -7.59 -5.73
C ALA A 20 -1.00 -7.09 -4.79
N ARG A 21 0.25 -7.22 -5.21
CA ARG A 21 1.35 -6.77 -4.40
C ARG A 21 1.33 -5.26 -4.25
N GLN A 22 1.01 -4.55 -5.32
CA GLN A 22 0.96 -3.10 -5.26
C GLN A 22 -0.17 -2.62 -4.36
N VAL A 23 -1.30 -3.27 -4.40
CA VAL A 23 -2.41 -2.91 -3.54
C VAL A 23 -2.04 -3.13 -2.09
N ARG A 24 -1.41 -4.25 -1.78
CA ARG A 24 -1.02 -4.53 -0.41
C ARG A 24 0.03 -3.55 0.08
N SER A 25 0.98 -3.20 -0.77
CA SER A 25 2.01 -2.24 -0.39
C SER A 25 1.40 -0.88 -0.12
N ARG A 26 0.47 -0.45 -0.96
CA ARG A 26 -0.15 0.84 -0.76
C ARG A 26 -0.96 0.86 0.52
N LYS A 27 -1.70 -0.20 0.80
CA LYS A 27 -2.46 -0.28 2.03
C LYS A 27 -1.55 -0.31 3.25
N ALA A 28 -0.43 -1.00 3.16
CA ALA A 28 0.52 -1.04 4.26
C ALA A 28 1.07 0.36 4.53
N LEU A 29 1.36 1.11 3.47
CA LEU A 29 1.90 2.45 3.63
C LEU A 29 0.85 3.39 4.23
N THR A 30 -0.39 3.35 3.77
CA THR A 30 -1.42 4.22 4.32
C THR A 30 -1.72 3.83 5.77
N GLY A 31 -1.75 2.55 6.07
CA GLY A 31 -1.97 2.11 7.44
C GLY A 31 -0.85 2.54 8.35
N ALA A 32 0.39 2.46 7.88
CA ALA A 32 1.53 2.87 8.67
C ALA A 32 1.46 4.36 8.97
N LEU A 33 1.09 5.18 7.98
CA LEU A 33 0.96 6.60 8.23
C LEU A 33 -0.13 6.89 9.25
N LEU A 34 -1.26 6.22 9.17
CA LEU A 34 -2.33 6.44 10.13
C LEU A 34 -1.87 6.12 11.55
N VAL A 35 -1.13 5.04 11.72
CA VAL A 35 -0.62 4.68 13.03
C VAL A 35 0.35 5.74 13.53
N LEU A 36 1.25 6.19 12.67
CA LEU A 36 2.23 7.18 13.07
C LEU A 36 1.57 8.51 13.42
N LEU A 37 0.50 8.88 12.74
CA LEU A 37 -0.21 10.12 13.04
C LEU A 37 -0.86 10.06 14.42
N GLY A 38 -1.10 8.89 14.95
CA GLY A 38 -1.56 8.75 16.31
C GLY A 38 -0.44 8.92 17.33
N GLU A 39 0.82 8.90 16.87
CA GLU A 39 1.96 8.98 17.76
C GLU A 39 2.66 10.34 17.69
N MET A 40 2.60 11.01 16.55
CA MET A 40 3.32 12.25 16.36
C MET A 40 2.67 13.08 15.26
N PRO A 41 2.93 14.40 15.25
CA PRO A 41 2.40 15.26 14.19
C PRO A 41 2.98 14.90 12.84
N PHE A 42 2.23 15.19 11.79
CA PHE A 42 2.64 14.79 10.45
C PHE A 42 3.99 15.35 10.04
N ASP A 43 4.28 16.58 10.44
CA ASP A 43 5.54 17.19 10.05
C ASP A 43 6.74 16.51 10.70
N GLN A 44 6.52 15.68 11.70
CA GLN A 44 7.61 14.93 12.30
C GLN A 44 7.69 13.51 11.76
N VAL A 45 6.70 13.08 11.01
CA VAL A 45 6.72 11.75 10.41
C VAL A 45 7.69 11.75 9.23
N THR A 46 8.56 10.75 9.15
CA THR A 46 9.51 10.64 8.07
C THR A 46 9.16 9.44 7.18
N ILE A 47 9.61 9.48 5.94
CA ILE A 47 9.41 8.35 5.03
C ILE A 47 10.07 7.11 5.59
N ARG A 48 11.20 7.28 6.26
CA ARG A 48 11.90 6.16 6.87
C ARG A 48 11.00 5.47 7.89
N GLU A 49 10.31 6.23 8.72
CA GLU A 49 9.43 5.65 9.71
C GLU A 49 8.23 4.99 9.06
N ILE A 50 7.70 5.60 8.02
CA ILE A 50 6.57 5.02 7.31
C ILE A 50 6.95 3.68 6.72
N THR A 51 8.07 3.61 6.02
CA THR A 51 8.48 2.37 5.38
C THR A 51 8.84 1.31 6.40
N ALA A 52 9.47 1.72 7.49
CA ALA A 52 9.82 0.76 8.54
C ALA A 52 8.56 0.16 9.16
N ARG A 53 7.57 0.99 9.43
CA ARG A 53 6.35 0.51 10.04
C ARG A 53 5.53 -0.32 9.05
N ALA A 54 5.58 0.03 7.77
CA ALA A 54 4.86 -0.71 6.74
C ALA A 54 5.57 -2.00 6.34
N GLY A 55 6.83 -2.14 6.70
CA GLY A 55 7.60 -3.33 6.31
C GLY A 55 8.04 -3.29 4.86
N THR A 56 8.24 -2.11 4.29
CA THR A 56 8.68 -1.98 2.90
C THR A 56 9.97 -1.18 2.84
N GLY A 57 10.52 -1.04 1.66
CA GLY A 57 11.69 -0.20 1.48
C GLY A 57 11.33 1.11 0.80
N TYR A 58 12.32 2.00 0.68
CA TYR A 58 12.14 3.28 0.05
C TYR A 58 11.70 3.14 -1.40
N ALA A 59 12.26 2.17 -2.11
CA ALA A 59 11.90 2.00 -3.51
C ALA A 59 10.41 1.71 -3.66
N THR A 60 9.85 0.92 -2.76
CA THR A 60 8.43 0.61 -2.80
C THR A 60 7.61 1.86 -2.52
N PHE A 61 8.03 2.66 -1.54
CA PHE A 61 7.33 3.89 -1.24
C PHE A 61 7.30 4.81 -2.47
N PHE A 62 8.47 5.08 -3.06
CA PHE A 62 8.54 6.02 -4.15
C PHE A 62 7.95 5.49 -5.45
N ARG A 63 7.66 4.21 -5.52
CA ARG A 63 6.93 3.68 -6.65
C ARG A 63 5.48 4.12 -6.59
N HIS A 64 4.94 4.31 -5.39
CA HIS A 64 3.55 4.69 -5.20
C HIS A 64 3.35 6.18 -4.97
N TYR A 65 4.28 6.83 -4.29
CA TYR A 65 4.10 8.22 -3.88
C TYR A 65 5.40 8.99 -4.02
N PRO A 66 5.36 10.24 -4.52
CA PRO A 66 6.59 11.04 -4.64
C PRO A 66 7.08 11.59 -3.30
N ASP A 67 6.20 11.74 -2.33
CA ASP A 67 6.57 12.25 -1.01
C ASP A 67 5.51 11.85 -0.01
N LYS A 68 5.72 12.21 1.25
CA LYS A 68 4.78 11.81 2.29
C LYS A 68 3.48 12.60 2.23
N GLU A 69 3.53 13.79 1.65
CA GLU A 69 2.33 14.59 1.47
C GLU A 69 1.37 13.92 0.51
N ALA A 70 1.88 13.30 -0.54
CA ALA A 70 1.05 12.57 -1.47
C ALA A 70 0.41 11.36 -0.79
N LEU A 71 1.15 10.70 0.09
CA LEU A 71 0.60 9.59 0.85
C LEU A 71 -0.51 10.08 1.77
N LEU A 72 -0.31 11.21 2.42
CA LEU A 72 -1.34 11.76 3.30
C LEU A 72 -2.62 12.03 2.53
N GLY A 73 -2.52 12.50 1.32
CA GLY A 73 -3.69 12.77 0.50
C GLY A 73 -4.48 11.52 0.12
N ASP A 74 -3.86 10.35 0.24
CA ASP A 74 -4.50 9.10 -0.13
C ASP A 74 -5.10 8.37 1.09
N VAL A 75 -4.96 8.91 2.26
CA VAL A 75 -5.43 8.28 3.49
C VAL A 75 -6.88 8.59 3.81
#